data_51f9781635f3bee3ce6d9f0bd5bda34a
#
_entry.id   51f9781635f3bee3ce6d9f0bd5bda34a
#
_cell.length_a   1.000
_cell.length_b   1.000
_cell.length_c   1.000
_cell.angle_alpha   90.00
_cell.angle_beta   90.00
_cell.angle_gamma   90.00
#
_symmetry.space_group_name_H-M   'P 1'
#
loop_
_entity.id
_entity.type
_entity.pdbx_description
1 polymer ?
#
loop_
_entity_poly.entity_id
_entity_poly.type
_entity_poly.pdbx_seq_one_letter_code
_entity_poly.pdbx_strand_id
1 'polypeptide(L)'
;MFERLDQIEARYEELTQALASPEIMSDSAKYQKTAKAHSEVSSIVEKYREYKDLKRGIAESRAVLADEKEAAMRAYAQEELDKLEARVGGVEEELKVLLLPKDPNDEKDVILEIRAGTGGDEATLFAAEMFRMYTRYAETQGWKVEVLSTSDSSVGGLKEVIAIIEGQRVYSRMKYESGVHRVQRVPATEQQGRVHTSAVTVAVLPEAEDVDIKIEAKDLRIDTFCSSGPGGQSVNTTYSAVRITHIPTNTVVSCQDEKSQIKNREKGMRVLRSRLYEVEMQKQQDALAKERKAMVGSGDRSEKIRTYNFPQNRVTDHRIGLTIHQLEQVMDGKLQPLIEALVTHYQAEKLKAEATGVI
;
A
#
# COMPACT_ATOMS: atom_id res chain seq x y z
N MET A 1 -14.40 21.81 -5.00
CA MET A 1 -13.44 21.14 -5.89
C MET A 1 -12.45 22.15 -6.48
N PHE A 2 -12.90 23.18 -7.19
CA PHE A 2 -12.00 24.10 -7.92
C PHE A 2 -11.11 24.93 -7.03
N GLU A 3 -11.57 25.45 -5.88
CA GLU A 3 -10.72 26.12 -4.88
C GLU A 3 -9.55 25.23 -4.39
N ARG A 4 -9.81 23.93 -4.23
CA ARG A 4 -8.75 22.96 -3.85
C ARG A 4 -7.76 22.75 -5.00
N LEU A 5 -8.22 22.75 -6.26
CA LEU A 5 -7.35 22.65 -7.43
C LEU A 5 -6.47 23.90 -7.59
N ASP A 6 -7.00 25.11 -7.35
CA ASP A 6 -6.21 26.34 -7.36
C ASP A 6 -5.14 26.34 -6.27
N GLN A 7 -5.44 25.84 -5.07
CA GLN A 7 -4.45 25.66 -4.00
C GLN A 7 -3.35 24.65 -4.39
N ILE A 8 -3.71 23.56 -5.06
CA ILE A 8 -2.76 22.54 -5.54
C ILE A 8 -1.86 23.13 -6.62
N GLU A 9 -2.40 23.93 -7.53
CA GLU A 9 -1.59 24.61 -8.57
C GLU A 9 -0.62 25.61 -7.96
N ALA A 10 -1.06 26.43 -7.00
CA ALA A 10 -0.17 27.33 -6.27
C ALA A 10 0.94 26.56 -5.53
N ARG A 11 0.59 25.46 -4.90
CA ARG A 11 1.56 24.57 -4.25
C ARG A 11 2.57 23.96 -5.21
N TYR A 12 2.14 23.58 -6.41
CA TYR A 12 3.01 23.07 -7.46
C TYR A 12 4.04 24.14 -7.89
N GLU A 13 3.62 25.39 -8.05
CA GLU A 13 4.53 26.50 -8.39
C GLU A 13 5.54 26.77 -7.27
N GLU A 14 5.12 26.76 -5.99
CA GLU A 14 6.02 26.85 -4.85
C GLU A 14 7.08 25.73 -4.85
N LEU A 15 6.65 24.47 -5.09
CA LEU A 15 7.55 23.33 -5.13
C LEU A 15 8.52 23.42 -6.33
N THR A 16 8.06 23.93 -7.47
CA THR A 16 8.90 24.15 -8.64
C THR A 16 9.98 25.20 -8.35
N GLN A 17 9.63 26.30 -7.69
CA GLN A 17 10.59 27.33 -7.26
C GLN A 17 11.55 26.79 -6.19
N ALA A 18 11.04 26.00 -5.25
CA ALA A 18 11.85 25.38 -4.22
C ALA A 18 12.90 24.41 -4.80
N LEU A 19 12.54 23.61 -5.81
CA LEU A 19 13.49 22.71 -6.50
C LEU A 19 14.59 23.47 -7.25
N ALA A 20 14.32 24.71 -7.69
CA ALA A 20 15.31 25.55 -8.35
C ALA A 20 16.22 26.30 -7.35
N SER A 21 15.94 26.25 -6.04
CA SER A 21 16.74 26.96 -5.05
C SER A 21 18.07 26.26 -4.76
N PRO A 22 19.21 26.98 -4.64
CA PRO A 22 20.51 26.40 -4.34
C PRO A 22 20.55 25.67 -2.99
N GLU A 23 19.75 26.10 -2.02
CA GLU A 23 19.69 25.51 -0.68
C GLU A 23 19.13 24.08 -0.69
N ILE A 24 18.13 23.82 -1.52
CA ILE A 24 17.52 22.48 -1.65
C ILE A 24 18.39 21.60 -2.55
N MET A 25 19.01 22.16 -3.59
CA MET A 25 19.93 21.40 -4.47
C MET A 25 21.16 20.89 -3.74
N SER A 26 21.61 21.55 -2.67
CA SER A 26 22.75 21.13 -1.86
C SER A 26 22.44 19.99 -0.88
N ASP A 27 21.17 19.77 -0.54
CA ASP A 27 20.71 18.73 0.42
C ASP A 27 19.93 17.64 -0.34
N SER A 28 20.60 16.51 -0.61
CA SER A 28 20.03 15.39 -1.38
C SER A 28 18.73 14.84 -0.78
N ALA A 29 18.60 14.79 0.55
CA ALA A 29 17.41 14.27 1.21
C ALA A 29 16.20 15.22 1.06
N LYS A 30 16.44 16.53 1.20
CA LYS A 30 15.39 17.54 0.97
C LYS A 30 15.00 17.61 -0.49
N TYR A 31 15.98 17.53 -1.40
CA TYR A 31 15.72 17.51 -2.83
C TYR A 31 14.82 16.33 -3.23
N GLN A 32 15.15 15.10 -2.80
CA GLN A 32 14.33 13.92 -3.08
C GLN A 32 12.90 14.06 -2.55
N LYS A 33 12.75 14.54 -1.30
CA LYS A 33 11.44 14.75 -0.69
C LYS A 33 10.61 15.79 -1.45
N THR A 34 11.23 16.90 -1.86
CA THR A 34 10.56 17.96 -2.61
C THR A 34 10.23 17.52 -4.04
N ALA A 35 11.13 16.78 -4.69
CA ALA A 35 10.90 16.22 -6.02
C ALA A 35 9.76 15.19 -6.03
N LYS A 36 9.68 14.35 -4.99
CA LYS A 36 8.56 13.41 -4.82
C LYS A 36 7.23 14.16 -4.67
N ALA A 37 7.18 15.16 -3.78
CA ALA A 37 5.98 15.98 -3.57
C ALA A 37 5.57 16.73 -4.87
N HIS A 38 6.52 17.26 -5.64
CA HIS A 38 6.27 17.89 -6.92
C HIS A 38 5.69 16.90 -7.94
N SER A 39 6.27 15.71 -8.07
CA SER A 39 5.78 14.64 -8.97
C SER A 39 4.36 14.19 -8.63
N GLU A 40 4.03 14.11 -7.32
CA GLU A 40 2.69 13.72 -6.86
C GLU A 40 1.58 14.68 -7.29
N VAL A 41 1.87 15.98 -7.35
CA VAL A 41 0.89 17.00 -7.75
C VAL A 41 0.93 17.34 -9.24
N SER A 42 2.01 17.00 -9.96
CA SER A 42 2.22 17.31 -11.38
C SER A 42 1.07 16.82 -12.25
N SER A 43 0.66 15.56 -12.10
CA SER A 43 -0.42 14.95 -12.87
C SER A 43 -1.77 15.65 -12.68
N ILE A 44 -2.03 16.14 -11.45
CA ILE A 44 -3.26 16.87 -11.13
C ILE A 44 -3.24 18.24 -11.81
N VAL A 45 -2.10 18.93 -11.72
CA VAL A 45 -1.94 20.30 -12.30
C VAL A 45 -1.99 20.26 -13.82
N GLU A 46 -1.36 19.26 -14.45
CA GLU A 46 -1.43 19.07 -15.92
C GLU A 46 -2.88 18.92 -16.40
N LYS A 47 -3.65 18.05 -15.73
CA LYS A 47 -5.08 17.87 -16.05
C LYS A 47 -5.92 19.08 -15.73
N TYR A 48 -5.59 19.83 -14.68
CA TYR A 48 -6.29 21.06 -14.34
C TYR A 48 -6.02 22.17 -15.33
N ARG A 49 -4.80 22.28 -15.85
CA ARG A 49 -4.46 23.22 -16.93
C ARG A 49 -5.17 22.84 -18.23
N GLU A 50 -5.22 21.54 -18.58
CA GLU A 50 -6.04 21.07 -19.71
C GLU A 50 -7.51 21.48 -19.54
N TYR A 51 -8.07 21.33 -18.35
CA TYR A 51 -9.44 21.78 -18.06
C TYR A 51 -9.62 23.29 -18.24
N LYS A 52 -8.69 24.12 -17.74
CA LYS A 52 -8.73 25.58 -17.91
C LYS A 52 -8.66 25.98 -19.39
N ASP A 53 -7.82 25.32 -20.17
CA ASP A 53 -7.69 25.58 -21.60
C ASP A 53 -8.96 25.19 -22.36
N LEU A 54 -9.58 24.04 -22.04
CA LEU A 54 -10.87 23.65 -22.61
C LEU A 54 -11.96 24.66 -22.27
N LYS A 55 -12.06 25.12 -21.03
CA LYS A 55 -13.03 26.15 -20.62
C LYS A 55 -12.81 27.48 -21.34
N ARG A 56 -11.55 27.86 -21.58
CA ARG A 56 -11.21 29.04 -22.36
C ARG A 56 -11.65 28.89 -23.82
N GLY A 57 -11.34 27.74 -24.44
CA GLY A 57 -11.79 27.43 -25.79
C GLY A 57 -13.31 27.44 -25.94
N ILE A 58 -14.05 26.92 -24.98
CA ILE A 58 -15.52 26.97 -24.95
C ILE A 58 -16.01 28.43 -24.89
N ALA A 59 -15.39 29.26 -24.06
CA ALA A 59 -15.77 30.68 -23.96
C ALA A 59 -15.49 31.44 -25.26
N GLU A 60 -14.35 31.17 -25.88
CA GLU A 60 -13.96 31.74 -27.16
C GLU A 60 -14.91 31.30 -28.30
N SER A 61 -15.22 29.99 -28.40
CA SER A 61 -16.15 29.47 -29.42
C SER A 61 -17.56 30.05 -29.24
N ARG A 62 -18.02 30.22 -27.99
CA ARG A 62 -19.31 30.86 -27.69
C ARG A 62 -19.31 32.36 -28.08
N ALA A 63 -18.20 33.08 -27.85
CA ALA A 63 -18.08 34.47 -28.26
C ALA A 63 -18.15 34.60 -29.79
N VAL A 64 -17.44 33.72 -30.53
CA VAL A 64 -17.49 33.69 -32.00
C VAL A 64 -18.92 33.39 -32.48
N LEU A 65 -19.64 32.44 -31.86
CA LEU A 65 -21.02 32.14 -32.22
C LEU A 65 -21.97 33.34 -32.00
N ALA A 66 -21.69 34.19 -31.00
CA ALA A 66 -22.50 35.38 -30.72
C ALA A 66 -22.27 36.54 -31.73
N ASP A 67 -21.01 36.76 -32.12
CA ASP A 67 -20.63 37.90 -32.91
C ASP A 67 -20.56 37.63 -34.44
N GLU A 68 -20.31 36.38 -34.85
CA GLU A 68 -20.13 36.00 -36.25
C GLU A 68 -21.46 35.88 -37.00
N LYS A 69 -21.53 36.45 -38.20
CA LYS A 69 -22.70 36.45 -39.08
C LYS A 69 -22.61 35.42 -40.21
N GLU A 70 -21.41 34.99 -40.56
CA GLU A 70 -21.19 34.03 -41.61
C GLU A 70 -21.60 32.61 -41.21
N ALA A 71 -22.49 31.98 -41.98
CA ALA A 71 -23.05 30.70 -41.67
C ALA A 71 -22.01 29.58 -41.58
N ALA A 72 -20.98 29.62 -42.43
CA ALA A 72 -19.91 28.63 -42.44
C ALA A 72 -19.03 28.70 -41.19
N MET A 73 -18.66 29.88 -40.75
CA MET A 73 -17.88 30.08 -39.51
C MET A 73 -18.67 29.72 -38.26
N ARG A 74 -19.97 30.03 -38.24
CA ARG A 74 -20.85 29.59 -37.13
C ARG A 74 -20.96 28.09 -37.04
N ALA A 75 -21.11 27.40 -38.19
CA ALA A 75 -21.17 25.93 -38.20
C ALA A 75 -19.86 25.31 -37.67
N TYR A 76 -18.71 25.84 -38.07
CA TYR A 76 -17.40 25.41 -37.56
C TYR A 76 -17.26 25.64 -36.05
N ALA A 77 -17.60 26.84 -35.58
CA ALA A 77 -17.53 27.16 -34.15
C ALA A 77 -18.50 26.31 -33.31
N GLN A 78 -19.65 25.93 -33.85
CA GLN A 78 -20.58 25.05 -33.20
C GLN A 78 -20.02 23.61 -33.08
N GLU A 79 -19.42 23.08 -34.16
CA GLU A 79 -18.81 21.76 -34.15
C GLU A 79 -17.63 21.71 -33.17
N GLU A 80 -16.83 22.77 -33.09
CA GLU A 80 -15.73 22.87 -32.15
C GLU A 80 -16.23 22.96 -30.70
N LEU A 81 -17.29 23.74 -30.44
CA LEU A 81 -17.93 23.85 -29.14
C LEU A 81 -18.45 22.47 -28.66
N ASP A 82 -19.13 21.73 -29.52
CA ASP A 82 -19.68 20.41 -29.18
C ASP A 82 -18.54 19.42 -28.84
N LYS A 83 -17.42 19.45 -29.54
CA LYS A 83 -16.23 18.64 -29.26
C LYS A 83 -15.59 19.00 -27.91
N LEU A 84 -15.44 20.29 -27.62
CA LEU A 84 -14.87 20.79 -26.37
C LEU A 84 -15.76 20.46 -25.18
N GLU A 85 -17.08 20.66 -25.31
CA GLU A 85 -18.04 20.34 -24.25
C GLU A 85 -18.08 18.83 -23.92
N ALA A 86 -18.01 17.96 -24.92
CA ALA A 86 -17.92 16.53 -24.71
C ALA A 86 -16.63 16.14 -23.96
N ARG A 87 -15.50 16.80 -24.26
CA ARG A 87 -14.21 16.53 -23.64
C ARG A 87 -14.12 17.04 -22.20
N VAL A 88 -14.74 18.19 -21.89
CA VAL A 88 -14.73 18.77 -20.53
C VAL A 88 -15.33 17.80 -19.50
N GLY A 89 -16.43 17.12 -19.82
CA GLY A 89 -17.04 16.16 -18.92
C GLY A 89 -16.08 15.03 -18.53
N GLY A 90 -15.35 14.47 -19.50
CA GLY A 90 -14.35 13.43 -19.22
C GLY A 90 -13.19 13.92 -18.35
N VAL A 91 -12.67 15.13 -18.63
CA VAL A 91 -11.58 15.73 -17.83
C VAL A 91 -12.04 16.07 -16.41
N GLU A 92 -13.30 16.50 -16.20
CA GLU A 92 -13.84 16.73 -14.87
C GLU A 92 -13.95 15.43 -14.05
N GLU A 93 -14.31 14.33 -14.67
CA GLU A 93 -14.33 13.01 -13.98
C GLU A 93 -12.92 12.54 -13.65
N GLU A 94 -11.97 12.67 -14.57
CA GLU A 94 -10.57 12.34 -14.31
C GLU A 94 -9.99 13.20 -13.15
N LEU A 95 -10.29 14.50 -13.11
CA LEU A 95 -9.88 15.38 -12.02
C LEU A 95 -10.48 14.96 -10.67
N LYS A 96 -11.75 14.55 -10.62
CA LYS A 96 -12.36 14.02 -9.40
C LYS A 96 -11.62 12.79 -8.90
N VAL A 97 -11.25 11.87 -9.79
CA VAL A 97 -10.49 10.66 -9.44
C VAL A 97 -9.09 11.02 -8.94
N LEU A 98 -8.40 11.97 -9.59
CA LEU A 98 -7.05 12.41 -9.19
C LEU A 98 -7.03 13.14 -7.84
N LEU A 99 -8.14 13.78 -7.44
CA LEU A 99 -8.27 14.46 -6.14
C LEU A 99 -8.57 13.51 -4.98
N LEU A 100 -8.92 12.24 -5.26
CA LEU A 100 -9.12 11.26 -4.20
C LEU A 100 -7.86 11.12 -3.36
N PRO A 101 -7.99 11.01 -2.04
CA PRO A 101 -6.83 10.79 -1.17
C PRO A 101 -6.11 9.51 -1.59
N LYS A 102 -4.85 9.67 -2.01
CA LYS A 102 -3.98 8.54 -2.34
C LYS A 102 -3.61 7.82 -1.04
N ASP A 103 -3.67 6.52 -1.05
CA ASP A 103 -3.15 5.70 0.04
C ASP A 103 -1.61 5.86 0.08
N PRO A 104 -1.01 6.24 1.22
CA PRO A 104 0.44 6.40 1.32
C PRO A 104 1.21 5.11 1.01
N ASN A 105 0.54 3.97 1.10
CA ASN A 105 1.11 2.67 0.79
C ASN A 105 1.04 2.29 -0.70
N ASP A 106 0.30 3.04 -1.54
CA ASP A 106 0.06 2.68 -2.95
C ASP A 106 1.34 2.51 -3.79
N GLU A 107 2.44 3.17 -3.40
CA GLU A 107 3.73 3.08 -4.08
C GLU A 107 4.68 2.03 -3.49
N LYS A 108 4.32 1.44 -2.34
CA LYS A 108 5.17 0.46 -1.65
C LYS A 108 5.19 -0.88 -2.37
N ASP A 109 6.27 -1.60 -2.14
CA ASP A 109 6.40 -3.00 -2.47
C ASP A 109 5.47 -3.85 -1.59
N VAL A 110 5.23 -5.08 -2.00
CA VAL A 110 4.21 -5.93 -1.39
C VAL A 110 4.80 -7.21 -0.87
N ILE A 111 4.43 -7.56 0.35
CA ILE A 111 4.57 -8.91 0.87
C ILE A 111 3.28 -9.67 0.56
N LEU A 112 3.39 -10.64 -0.35
CA LEU A 112 2.31 -11.55 -0.74
C LEU A 112 2.41 -12.83 0.08
N GLU A 113 1.39 -13.12 0.87
CA GLU A 113 1.26 -14.39 1.61
C GLU A 113 0.09 -15.19 1.06
N ILE A 114 0.33 -16.42 0.67
CA ILE A 114 -0.71 -17.36 0.21
C ILE A 114 -0.66 -18.57 1.12
N ARG A 115 -1.79 -18.93 1.72
CA ARG A 115 -1.92 -20.09 2.61
C ARG A 115 -3.06 -20.97 2.15
N ALA A 116 -2.81 -22.27 2.11
CA ALA A 116 -3.86 -23.25 1.94
C ALA A 116 -4.84 -23.19 3.12
N GLY A 117 -6.12 -23.01 2.82
CA GLY A 117 -7.20 -22.98 3.79
C GLY A 117 -7.94 -24.33 3.84
N THR A 118 -9.28 -24.26 3.89
CA THR A 118 -10.14 -25.45 3.95
C THR A 118 -10.10 -26.22 2.63
N GLY A 119 -9.71 -27.52 2.63
CA GLY A 119 -9.74 -28.36 1.43
C GLY A 119 -8.62 -29.41 1.36
N GLY A 120 -7.76 -29.49 2.38
CA GLY A 120 -6.67 -30.48 2.43
C GLY A 120 -5.67 -30.32 1.27
N ASP A 121 -5.29 -31.43 0.66
CA ASP A 121 -4.30 -31.47 -0.42
C ASP A 121 -4.69 -30.62 -1.64
N GLU A 122 -5.96 -30.54 -1.98
CA GLU A 122 -6.47 -29.73 -3.06
C GLU A 122 -6.23 -28.22 -2.83
N ALA A 123 -6.40 -27.76 -1.59
CA ALA A 123 -6.10 -26.37 -1.24
C ALA A 123 -4.61 -26.06 -1.43
N THR A 124 -3.71 -27.02 -1.15
CA THR A 124 -2.26 -26.83 -1.34
C THR A 124 -1.87 -26.76 -2.82
N LEU A 125 -2.50 -27.58 -3.65
CA LEU A 125 -2.29 -27.52 -5.12
C LEU A 125 -2.80 -26.21 -5.70
N PHE A 126 -3.98 -25.77 -5.26
CA PHE A 126 -4.54 -24.49 -5.69
C PHE A 126 -3.71 -23.30 -5.21
N ALA A 127 -3.13 -23.34 -4.00
CA ALA A 127 -2.21 -22.30 -3.52
C ALA A 127 -0.98 -22.16 -4.43
N ALA A 128 -0.41 -23.26 -4.89
CA ALA A 128 0.70 -23.26 -5.85
C ALA A 128 0.30 -22.65 -7.20
N GLU A 129 -0.90 -22.97 -7.70
CA GLU A 129 -1.43 -22.39 -8.94
C GLU A 129 -1.71 -20.90 -8.79
N MET A 130 -2.26 -20.45 -7.65
CA MET A 130 -2.46 -19.04 -7.34
C MET A 130 -1.14 -18.28 -7.30
N PHE A 131 -0.11 -18.84 -6.66
CA PHE A 131 1.22 -18.24 -6.65
C PHE A 131 1.78 -18.09 -8.06
N ARG A 132 1.68 -19.12 -8.89
CA ARG A 132 2.09 -19.08 -10.31
C ARG A 132 1.32 -17.99 -11.07
N MET A 133 0.01 -17.87 -10.87
CA MET A 133 -0.84 -16.85 -11.49
C MET A 133 -0.34 -15.44 -11.15
N TYR A 134 -0.07 -15.15 -9.87
CA TYR A 134 0.44 -13.84 -9.46
C TYR A 134 1.86 -13.57 -9.95
N THR A 135 2.72 -14.58 -9.98
CA THR A 135 4.09 -14.45 -10.54
C THR A 135 4.03 -14.07 -12.02
N ARG A 136 3.19 -14.74 -12.80
CA ARG A 136 3.01 -14.40 -14.22
C ARG A 136 2.40 -13.01 -14.41
N TYR A 137 1.45 -12.63 -13.57
CA TYR A 137 0.93 -11.27 -13.60
C TYR A 137 2.02 -10.24 -13.29
N ALA A 138 2.84 -10.46 -12.28
CA ALA A 138 3.97 -9.61 -11.93
C ALA A 138 4.96 -9.48 -13.11
N GLU A 139 5.30 -10.57 -13.78
CA GLU A 139 6.14 -10.57 -14.99
C GLU A 139 5.55 -9.67 -16.08
N THR A 140 4.25 -9.73 -16.34
CA THR A 140 3.58 -8.88 -17.35
C THR A 140 3.60 -7.41 -17.00
N GLN A 141 3.70 -7.07 -15.71
CA GLN A 141 3.81 -5.70 -15.22
C GLN A 141 5.27 -5.23 -15.11
N GLY A 142 6.25 -6.09 -15.36
CA GLY A 142 7.68 -5.81 -15.19
C GLY A 142 8.10 -5.74 -13.72
N TRP A 143 7.37 -6.38 -12.82
CA TRP A 143 7.69 -6.47 -11.39
C TRP A 143 8.60 -7.65 -11.11
N LYS A 144 9.45 -7.52 -10.11
CA LYS A 144 10.32 -8.60 -9.64
C LYS A 144 9.63 -9.34 -8.50
N VAL A 145 9.68 -10.67 -8.53
CA VAL A 145 9.15 -11.53 -7.45
C VAL A 145 10.32 -12.26 -6.80
N GLU A 146 10.42 -12.15 -5.49
CA GLU A 146 11.41 -12.84 -4.68
C GLU A 146 10.70 -13.67 -3.60
N VAL A 147 10.98 -14.97 -3.56
CA VAL A 147 10.38 -15.89 -2.59
C VAL A 147 11.18 -15.84 -1.29
N LEU A 148 10.51 -15.45 -0.19
CA LEU A 148 11.11 -15.39 1.13
C LEU A 148 11.04 -16.72 1.86
N SER A 149 9.89 -17.40 1.77
CA SER A 149 9.64 -18.65 2.48
C SER A 149 8.60 -19.49 1.76
N THR A 150 8.80 -20.81 1.76
CA THR A 150 7.82 -21.80 1.27
C THR A 150 7.66 -22.94 2.26
N SER A 151 6.45 -23.46 2.34
CA SER A 151 6.15 -24.70 3.05
C SER A 151 5.44 -25.63 2.08
N ASP A 152 6.14 -26.67 1.65
CA ASP A 152 5.65 -27.61 0.65
C ASP A 152 4.69 -28.65 1.25
N SER A 153 3.78 -29.12 0.41
CA SER A 153 2.91 -30.27 0.71
C SER A 153 3.51 -31.56 0.11
N SER A 154 3.18 -32.69 0.72
CA SER A 154 3.57 -34.01 0.23
C SER A 154 3.03 -34.36 -1.17
N VAL A 155 2.01 -33.64 -1.64
CA VAL A 155 1.39 -33.84 -2.96
C VAL A 155 1.89 -32.88 -4.03
N GLY A 156 2.99 -32.15 -3.78
CA GLY A 156 3.57 -31.20 -4.75
C GLY A 156 2.89 -29.82 -4.77
N GLY A 157 2.02 -29.53 -3.79
CA GLY A 157 1.42 -28.21 -3.59
C GLY A 157 2.16 -27.39 -2.54
N LEU A 158 1.66 -26.18 -2.25
CA LEU A 158 2.18 -25.26 -1.24
C LEU A 158 1.18 -25.13 -0.08
N LYS A 159 1.62 -25.41 1.14
CA LYS A 159 0.85 -25.10 2.37
C LYS A 159 0.88 -23.61 2.62
N GLU A 160 2.04 -23.01 2.43
CA GLU A 160 2.25 -21.59 2.60
C GLU A 160 3.37 -21.12 1.64
N VAL A 161 3.21 -19.94 1.08
CA VAL A 161 4.28 -19.22 0.38
C VAL A 161 4.22 -17.75 0.78
N ILE A 162 5.39 -17.18 1.05
CA ILE A 162 5.59 -15.77 1.33
C ILE A 162 6.60 -15.24 0.31
N ALA A 163 6.23 -14.21 -0.43
CA ALA A 163 7.07 -13.60 -1.44
C ALA A 163 7.00 -12.08 -1.37
N ILE A 164 8.08 -11.40 -1.73
CA ILE A 164 8.07 -9.95 -1.99
C ILE A 164 7.85 -9.73 -3.48
N ILE A 165 7.04 -8.74 -3.81
CA ILE A 165 6.83 -8.25 -5.17
C ILE A 165 7.29 -6.79 -5.19
N GLU A 166 8.42 -6.55 -5.88
CA GLU A 166 9.05 -5.23 -6.01
C GLU A 166 8.70 -4.59 -7.36
N GLY A 167 8.33 -3.31 -7.36
CA GLY A 167 8.03 -2.61 -8.59
C GLY A 167 7.24 -1.30 -8.40
N GLN A 168 6.83 -0.70 -9.50
CA GLN A 168 6.06 0.54 -9.45
C GLN A 168 4.60 0.28 -9.14
N ARG A 169 4.07 0.91 -8.07
CA ARG A 169 2.66 0.90 -7.69
C ARG A 169 2.09 -0.51 -7.49
N VAL A 170 2.88 -1.41 -6.94
CA VAL A 170 2.50 -2.82 -6.73
C VAL A 170 1.31 -2.90 -5.77
N TYR A 171 1.40 -2.25 -4.60
CA TYR A 171 0.35 -2.28 -3.60
C TYR A 171 -0.98 -1.71 -4.12
N SER A 172 -0.95 -0.64 -4.91
CA SER A 172 -2.16 -0.02 -5.45
C SER A 172 -3.00 -0.97 -6.30
N ARG A 173 -2.37 -1.95 -6.96
CA ARG A 173 -3.03 -2.95 -7.80
C ARG A 173 -3.34 -4.23 -7.06
N MET A 174 -2.43 -4.69 -6.19
CA MET A 174 -2.53 -5.97 -5.51
C MET A 174 -3.40 -5.93 -4.25
N LYS A 175 -3.58 -4.79 -3.60
CA LYS A 175 -4.35 -4.66 -2.34
C LYS A 175 -5.78 -5.24 -2.40
N TYR A 176 -6.38 -5.29 -3.58
CA TYR A 176 -7.71 -5.85 -3.79
C TYR A 176 -7.72 -7.38 -3.91
N GLU A 177 -6.56 -8.02 -3.93
CA GLU A 177 -6.44 -9.48 -3.99
C GLU A 177 -6.46 -10.14 -2.60
N SER A 178 -6.41 -9.35 -1.52
CA SER A 178 -6.49 -9.87 -0.16
C SER A 178 -7.86 -10.44 0.15
N GLY A 179 -7.89 -11.67 0.69
CA GLY A 179 -9.11 -12.35 1.13
C GLY A 179 -9.10 -13.85 0.86
N VAL A 180 -10.29 -14.45 0.89
CA VAL A 180 -10.48 -15.89 0.67
C VAL A 180 -10.85 -16.16 -0.79
N HIS A 181 -10.04 -16.96 -1.46
CA HIS A 181 -10.24 -17.42 -2.83
C HIS A 181 -10.76 -18.85 -2.83
N ARG A 182 -11.91 -19.07 -3.43
CA ARG A 182 -12.59 -20.37 -3.48
C ARG A 182 -12.41 -21.02 -4.83
N VAL A 183 -11.97 -22.27 -4.85
CA VAL A 183 -11.91 -23.09 -6.06
C VAL A 183 -12.99 -24.17 -6.06
N GLN A 184 -13.56 -24.45 -7.21
CA GLN A 184 -14.50 -25.52 -7.49
C GLN A 184 -14.00 -26.30 -8.69
N ARG A 185 -13.46 -27.50 -8.45
CA ARG A 185 -13.03 -28.42 -9.50
C ARG A 185 -13.01 -29.86 -8.99
N VAL A 186 -12.85 -30.81 -9.89
CA VAL A 186 -12.50 -32.18 -9.56
C VAL A 186 -11.00 -32.21 -9.29
N PRO A 187 -10.54 -32.48 -8.04
CA PRO A 187 -9.12 -32.54 -7.74
C PRO A 187 -8.40 -33.63 -8.52
N ALA A 188 -7.10 -33.44 -8.77
CA ALA A 188 -6.26 -34.50 -9.34
C ALA A 188 -6.15 -35.74 -8.40
N THR A 189 -6.42 -35.57 -7.11
CA THR A 189 -6.42 -36.60 -6.06
C THR A 189 -7.77 -37.33 -5.94
N GLU A 190 -8.84 -36.89 -6.63
CA GLU A 190 -10.18 -37.44 -6.52
C GLU A 190 -10.41 -38.55 -7.55
N GLN A 191 -10.69 -39.77 -7.09
CA GLN A 191 -10.90 -40.94 -7.96
C GLN A 191 -12.33 -41.09 -8.48
N GLN A 192 -13.33 -40.49 -7.80
CA GLN A 192 -14.75 -40.66 -8.12
C GLN A 192 -15.34 -39.51 -8.95
N GLY A 193 -14.51 -38.57 -9.41
CA GLY A 193 -14.94 -37.45 -10.26
C GLY A 193 -15.84 -36.42 -9.56
N ARG A 194 -15.86 -36.37 -8.21
CA ARG A 194 -16.66 -35.39 -7.48
C ARG A 194 -16.03 -34.01 -7.52
N VAL A 195 -16.86 -32.99 -7.71
CA VAL A 195 -16.43 -31.61 -7.60
C VAL A 195 -16.20 -31.26 -6.13
N HIS A 196 -14.95 -30.91 -5.79
CA HIS A 196 -14.61 -30.42 -4.46
C HIS A 196 -14.62 -28.90 -4.42
N THR A 197 -14.86 -28.35 -3.24
CA THR A 197 -14.78 -26.93 -2.98
C THR A 197 -13.69 -26.70 -1.95
N SER A 198 -12.59 -26.07 -2.39
CA SER A 198 -11.47 -25.73 -1.50
C SER A 198 -11.27 -24.22 -1.44
N ALA A 199 -10.56 -23.76 -0.43
CA ALA A 199 -10.28 -22.36 -0.22
C ALA A 199 -8.79 -22.12 0.05
N VAL A 200 -8.30 -20.99 -0.44
CA VAL A 200 -6.97 -20.46 -0.21
C VAL A 200 -7.10 -19.04 0.29
N THR A 201 -6.28 -18.64 1.23
CA THR A 201 -6.23 -17.27 1.75
C THR A 201 -5.06 -16.54 1.14
N VAL A 202 -5.31 -15.32 0.71
CA VAL A 202 -4.29 -14.40 0.18
C VAL A 202 -4.26 -13.17 1.07
N ALA A 203 -3.08 -12.81 1.56
CA ALA A 203 -2.85 -11.54 2.24
C ALA A 203 -1.83 -10.73 1.44
N VAL A 204 -2.14 -9.47 1.21
CA VAL A 204 -1.30 -8.50 0.50
C VAL A 204 -1.00 -7.39 1.47
N LEU A 205 0.22 -7.37 2.00
CA LEU A 205 0.67 -6.41 3.00
C LEU A 205 1.66 -5.44 2.35
N PRO A 206 1.61 -4.15 2.65
CA PRO A 206 2.66 -3.24 2.22
C PRO A 206 3.96 -3.60 2.95
N GLU A 207 5.09 -3.46 2.26
CA GLU A 207 6.39 -3.65 2.89
C GLU A 207 6.56 -2.64 4.02
N ALA A 208 6.99 -3.14 5.17
CA ALA A 208 7.20 -2.33 6.36
C ALA A 208 8.53 -1.56 6.25
N GLU A 209 8.52 -0.30 6.65
CA GLU A 209 9.75 0.49 6.76
C GLU A 209 10.58 0.04 7.96
N ASP A 210 11.91 0.19 7.84
CA ASP A 210 12.81 -0.09 8.94
C ASP A 210 12.49 0.78 10.15
N VAL A 211 12.51 0.16 11.32
CA VAL A 211 12.28 0.87 12.59
C VAL A 211 13.53 1.66 12.98
N ASP A 212 13.52 2.97 12.78
CA ASP A 212 14.59 3.86 13.25
C ASP A 212 14.22 4.50 14.60
N ILE A 213 14.95 4.14 15.66
CA ILE A 213 14.71 4.65 17.00
C ILE A 213 15.60 5.85 17.27
N LYS A 214 14.98 7.02 17.30
CA LYS A 214 15.62 8.27 17.75
C LYS A 214 15.34 8.47 19.23
N ILE A 215 16.40 8.35 20.06
CA ILE A 215 16.33 8.62 21.49
C ILE A 215 16.85 10.04 21.73
N GLU A 216 15.94 10.94 22.11
CA GLU A 216 16.31 12.31 22.47
C GLU A 216 16.73 12.41 23.94
N ALA A 217 17.72 13.25 24.22
CA ALA A 217 18.22 13.43 25.59
C ALA A 217 17.17 13.93 26.59
N LYS A 218 16.16 14.68 26.10
CA LYS A 218 15.04 15.18 26.89
C LYS A 218 14.08 14.09 27.38
N ASP A 219 14.06 12.95 26.68
CA ASP A 219 13.18 11.82 26.99
C ASP A 219 13.81 10.84 27.98
N LEU A 220 15.02 11.14 28.44
CA LEU A 220 15.78 10.31 29.35
C LEU A 220 15.88 10.95 30.73
N ARG A 221 15.54 10.18 31.77
CA ARG A 221 15.93 10.48 33.15
C ARG A 221 17.05 9.51 33.55
N ILE A 222 18.19 10.08 33.97
CA ILE A 222 19.36 9.31 34.35
C ILE A 222 19.62 9.55 35.85
N ASP A 223 19.45 8.52 36.64
CA ASP A 223 19.71 8.51 38.09
C ASP A 223 20.97 7.68 38.38
N THR A 224 21.82 8.18 39.28
CA THR A 224 23.02 7.46 39.73
C THR A 224 22.82 6.95 41.14
N PHE A 225 23.33 5.78 41.44
CA PHE A 225 23.21 5.18 42.77
C PHE A 225 24.44 4.31 43.09
N CYS A 226 24.59 3.91 44.33
CA CYS A 226 25.65 3.01 44.74
C CYS A 226 25.35 1.58 44.23
N SER A 227 26.36 0.88 43.69
CA SER A 227 26.20 -0.47 43.25
C SER A 227 25.92 -1.42 44.41
N SER A 228 25.07 -2.43 44.20
CA SER A 228 24.78 -3.47 45.20
C SER A 228 25.70 -4.66 44.97
N GLY A 229 26.34 -5.15 46.04
CA GLY A 229 27.21 -6.36 45.98
C GLY A 229 28.11 -6.49 47.20
N PRO A 230 28.74 -7.66 47.40
CA PRO A 230 29.74 -7.81 48.44
C PRO A 230 30.98 -6.98 48.09
N GLY A 231 31.21 -5.87 48.81
CA GLY A 231 32.31 -4.97 48.50
C GLY A 231 32.66 -4.02 49.64
N GLY A 232 33.89 -3.56 49.63
CA GLY A 232 34.45 -2.59 50.59
C GLY A 232 34.00 -1.15 50.29
N GLN A 233 34.72 -0.17 50.80
CA GLN A 233 34.42 1.27 50.72
C GLN A 233 34.08 1.80 49.33
N SER A 234 34.67 1.24 48.26
CA SER A 234 34.40 1.66 46.86
C SER A 234 32.99 1.39 46.40
N VAL A 235 32.32 0.32 46.84
CA VAL A 235 30.95 -0.07 46.45
C VAL A 235 29.91 0.82 47.19
N ASN A 236 30.20 1.14 48.42
CA ASN A 236 29.27 1.87 49.30
C ASN A 236 29.37 3.40 49.19
N THR A 237 30.43 3.94 48.64
CA THR A 237 30.67 5.40 48.58
C THR A 237 30.66 5.97 47.17
N THR A 238 30.84 5.12 46.14
CA THR A 238 30.93 5.60 44.75
C THR A 238 29.65 5.36 44.03
N TYR A 239 29.02 6.40 43.49
CA TYR A 239 27.79 6.35 42.67
C TYR A 239 28.14 5.86 41.26
N SER A 240 28.60 4.62 41.14
CA SER A 240 29.02 4.02 39.85
C SER A 240 27.87 3.41 39.07
N ALA A 241 26.80 2.97 39.74
CA ALA A 241 25.64 2.39 39.09
C ALA A 241 24.75 3.48 38.50
N VAL A 242 24.18 3.19 37.34
CA VAL A 242 23.32 4.10 36.56
C VAL A 242 21.99 3.45 36.28
N ARG A 243 20.91 4.18 36.54
CA ARG A 243 19.54 3.86 36.12
C ARG A 243 19.11 4.85 35.07
N ILE A 244 18.72 4.33 33.90
CA ILE A 244 18.22 5.13 32.79
C ILE A 244 16.74 4.79 32.62
N THR A 245 15.89 5.81 32.71
CA THR A 245 14.45 5.69 32.50
C THR A 245 14.09 6.46 31.24
N HIS A 246 13.49 5.79 30.27
CA HIS A 246 12.90 6.42 29.10
C HIS A 246 11.49 6.87 29.46
N ILE A 247 11.27 8.17 29.55
CA ILE A 247 10.04 8.77 30.07
C ILE A 247 8.79 8.38 29.26
N PRO A 248 8.80 8.45 27.91
CA PRO A 248 7.61 8.16 27.11
C PRO A 248 7.11 6.72 27.23
N THR A 249 8.03 5.74 27.33
CA THR A 249 7.67 4.31 27.40
C THR A 249 7.76 3.75 28.81
N ASN A 250 8.23 4.53 29.77
CA ASN A 250 8.51 4.13 31.15
C ASN A 250 9.44 2.89 31.25
N THR A 251 10.29 2.68 30.23
CA THR A 251 11.25 1.59 30.20
C THR A 251 12.44 1.93 31.07
N VAL A 252 12.74 1.10 32.05
CA VAL A 252 13.85 1.31 33.00
C VAL A 252 14.95 0.31 32.76
N VAL A 253 16.18 0.79 32.67
CA VAL A 253 17.41 -0.01 32.57
C VAL A 253 18.36 0.41 33.68
N SER A 254 18.83 -0.54 34.49
CA SER A 254 19.88 -0.31 35.48
C SER A 254 21.14 -1.09 35.07
N CYS A 255 22.29 -0.43 35.16
CA CYS A 255 23.60 -1.01 34.88
C CYS A 255 24.58 -0.70 36.02
N GLN A 256 25.21 -1.74 36.58
CA GLN A 256 26.14 -1.63 37.69
C GLN A 256 27.38 -2.53 37.56
N ASP A 257 27.63 -3.04 36.35
CA ASP A 257 28.66 -4.08 36.09
C ASP A 257 30.09 -3.54 36.13
N GLU A 258 30.21 -2.28 35.77
CA GLU A 258 31.53 -1.62 35.66
C GLU A 258 31.81 -0.67 36.84
N LYS A 259 33.08 -0.49 37.15
CA LYS A 259 33.54 0.49 38.18
C LYS A 259 33.36 1.94 37.73
N SER A 260 33.23 2.19 36.45
CA SER A 260 33.10 3.51 35.83
C SER A 260 31.62 3.85 35.55
N GLN A 261 31.12 4.93 36.09
CA GLN A 261 29.78 5.48 35.81
C GLN A 261 29.56 5.75 34.33
N ILE A 262 30.59 6.26 33.61
CA ILE A 262 30.50 6.55 32.17
C ILE A 262 30.28 5.28 31.38
N LYS A 263 31.05 4.20 31.67
CA LYS A 263 30.88 2.91 31.01
C LYS A 263 29.52 2.28 31.30
N ASN A 264 29.04 2.37 32.54
CA ASN A 264 27.71 1.89 32.93
C ASN A 264 26.59 2.67 32.19
N ARG A 265 26.77 3.99 32.01
CA ARG A 265 25.84 4.80 31.23
C ARG A 265 25.81 4.39 29.75
N GLU A 266 26.96 4.20 29.12
CA GLU A 266 27.05 3.74 27.72
C GLU A 266 26.45 2.36 27.53
N LYS A 267 26.73 1.43 28.44
CA LYS A 267 26.16 0.08 28.43
C LYS A 267 24.66 0.11 28.65
N GLY A 268 24.20 0.89 29.61
CA GLY A 268 22.77 1.11 29.89
C GLY A 268 22.03 1.70 28.67
N MET A 269 22.64 2.65 27.97
CA MET A 269 22.07 3.22 26.74
C MET A 269 21.96 2.18 25.60
N ARG A 270 22.95 1.31 25.45
CA ARG A 270 22.88 0.21 24.47
C ARG A 270 21.75 -0.76 24.78
N VAL A 271 21.62 -1.16 26.06
CA VAL A 271 20.55 -2.05 26.50
C VAL A 271 19.17 -1.38 26.35
N LEU A 272 19.07 -0.06 26.68
CA LEU A 272 17.83 0.68 26.49
C LEU A 272 17.42 0.72 25.00
N ARG A 273 18.36 1.01 24.10
CA ARG A 273 18.11 1.03 22.66
C ARG A 273 17.62 -0.34 22.14
N SER A 274 18.24 -1.43 22.59
CA SER A 274 17.79 -2.78 22.22
C SER A 274 16.36 -3.06 22.72
N ARG A 275 16.05 -2.71 23.97
CA ARG A 275 14.69 -2.91 24.52
C ARG A 275 13.62 -2.08 23.81
N LEU A 276 13.93 -0.82 23.50
CA LEU A 276 13.02 0.05 22.75
C LEU A 276 12.79 -0.51 21.33
N TYR A 277 13.85 -1.03 20.69
CA TYR A 277 13.75 -1.69 19.41
C TYR A 277 12.84 -2.92 19.45
N GLU A 278 13.00 -3.79 20.45
CA GLU A 278 12.14 -4.95 20.64
C GLU A 278 10.66 -4.55 20.84
N VAL A 279 10.41 -3.52 21.65
CA VAL A 279 9.05 -3.04 21.91
C VAL A 279 8.40 -2.48 20.62
N GLU A 280 9.15 -1.72 19.82
CA GLU A 280 8.61 -1.13 18.60
C GLU A 280 8.42 -2.19 17.51
N MET A 281 9.36 -3.13 17.37
CA MET A 281 9.20 -4.30 16.50
C MET A 281 7.98 -5.13 16.87
N GLN A 282 7.74 -5.35 18.17
CA GLN A 282 6.57 -6.09 18.62
C GLN A 282 5.26 -5.36 18.29
N LYS A 283 5.21 -4.03 18.47
CA LYS A 283 4.03 -3.24 18.09
C LYS A 283 3.76 -3.31 16.57
N GLN A 284 4.82 -3.22 15.77
CA GLN A 284 4.71 -3.34 14.32
C GLN A 284 4.20 -4.71 13.90
N GLN A 285 4.74 -5.78 14.50
CA GLN A 285 4.28 -7.15 14.26
C GLN A 285 2.82 -7.36 14.69
N ASP A 286 2.42 -6.82 15.83
CA ASP A 286 1.04 -6.89 16.30
C ASP A 286 0.07 -6.13 15.38
N ALA A 287 0.48 -4.98 14.86
CA ALA A 287 -0.29 -4.22 13.88
C ALA A 287 -0.47 -5.00 12.57
N LEU A 288 0.63 -5.52 12.00
CA LEU A 288 0.59 -6.36 10.81
C LEU A 288 -0.24 -7.64 11.01
N ALA A 289 -0.16 -8.26 12.19
CA ALA A 289 -0.96 -9.44 12.51
C ALA A 289 -2.47 -9.11 12.57
N LYS A 290 -2.84 -7.95 13.10
CA LYS A 290 -4.23 -7.46 13.10
C LYS A 290 -4.73 -7.18 11.69
N GLU A 291 -3.94 -6.49 10.87
CA GLU A 291 -4.27 -6.22 9.47
C GLU A 291 -4.45 -7.51 8.68
N ARG A 292 -3.50 -8.44 8.80
CA ARG A 292 -3.58 -9.77 8.17
C ARG A 292 -4.87 -10.48 8.58
N LYS A 293 -5.19 -10.50 9.87
CA LYS A 293 -6.41 -11.13 10.38
C LYS A 293 -7.68 -10.47 9.86
N ALA A 294 -7.69 -9.14 9.71
CA ALA A 294 -8.81 -8.40 9.14
C ALA A 294 -9.00 -8.72 7.64
N MET A 295 -7.90 -8.88 6.88
CA MET A 295 -7.95 -9.20 5.45
C MET A 295 -8.43 -10.63 5.17
N VAL A 296 -8.00 -11.59 5.98
CA VAL A 296 -8.22 -13.04 5.73
C VAL A 296 -9.46 -13.57 6.45
N GLY A 297 -9.93 -12.87 7.49
CA GLY A 297 -11.07 -13.32 8.31
C GLY A 297 -10.79 -14.66 9.00
N SER A 298 -11.75 -15.57 8.96
CA SER A 298 -11.62 -16.94 9.50
C SER A 298 -10.95 -17.91 8.51
N GLY A 299 -10.79 -17.53 7.24
CA GLY A 299 -10.32 -18.42 6.17
C GLY A 299 -11.36 -19.46 5.73
N ASP A 300 -12.61 -19.34 6.17
CA ASP A 300 -13.68 -20.22 5.74
C ASP A 300 -14.11 -19.91 4.30
N ARG A 301 -14.45 -20.96 3.55
CA ARG A 301 -14.92 -20.86 2.17
C ARG A 301 -16.22 -20.05 2.00
N SER A 302 -16.94 -19.77 3.07
CA SER A 302 -18.11 -18.87 3.06
C SER A 302 -17.75 -17.41 2.90
N GLU A 303 -16.58 -16.97 3.41
CA GLU A 303 -16.07 -15.59 3.36
C GLU A 303 -15.37 -15.24 2.03
N LYS A 304 -15.62 -16.03 1.00
CA LYS A 304 -15.00 -15.88 -0.31
C LYS A 304 -15.17 -14.48 -0.92
N ILE A 305 -14.07 -13.91 -1.38
CA ILE A 305 -14.09 -12.71 -2.23
C ILE A 305 -14.25 -13.10 -3.70
N ARG A 306 -13.63 -14.23 -4.11
CA ARG A 306 -13.63 -14.69 -5.51
C ARG A 306 -13.82 -16.21 -5.60
N THR A 307 -14.52 -16.65 -6.66
CA THR A 307 -14.71 -18.09 -6.96
C THR A 307 -14.15 -18.42 -8.32
N TYR A 308 -13.32 -19.44 -8.37
CA TYR A 308 -12.74 -20.05 -9.57
C TYR A 308 -13.47 -21.35 -9.86
N ASN A 309 -14.34 -21.36 -10.88
CA ASN A 309 -15.16 -22.51 -11.24
C ASN A 309 -14.62 -23.15 -12.53
N PHE A 310 -13.86 -24.23 -12.40
CA PHE A 310 -13.23 -24.92 -13.51
C PHE A 310 -14.25 -25.61 -14.43
N PRO A 311 -15.27 -26.35 -13.94
CA PRO A 311 -16.29 -26.94 -14.79
C PRO A 311 -17.03 -25.97 -15.70
N GLN A 312 -17.18 -24.72 -15.27
CA GLN A 312 -17.87 -23.68 -16.02
C GLN A 312 -16.91 -22.68 -16.68
N ASN A 313 -15.60 -22.90 -16.59
CA ASN A 313 -14.54 -22.02 -17.14
C ASN A 313 -14.77 -20.54 -16.78
N ARG A 314 -15.15 -20.23 -15.53
CA ARG A 314 -15.45 -18.88 -15.08
C ARG A 314 -14.78 -18.51 -13.77
N VAL A 315 -14.47 -17.22 -13.66
CA VAL A 315 -14.06 -16.56 -12.42
C VAL A 315 -15.12 -15.52 -12.05
N THR A 316 -15.59 -15.54 -10.81
CA THR A 316 -16.59 -14.59 -10.31
C THR A 316 -16.03 -13.87 -9.09
N ASP A 317 -15.90 -12.53 -9.17
CA ASP A 317 -15.62 -11.68 -8.02
C ASP A 317 -16.95 -11.26 -7.38
N HIS A 318 -17.13 -11.68 -6.12
CA HIS A 318 -18.41 -11.50 -5.41
C HIS A 318 -18.60 -10.09 -4.86
N ARG A 319 -17.52 -9.31 -4.73
CA ARG A 319 -17.57 -7.94 -4.21
C ARG A 319 -18.27 -6.99 -5.18
N ILE A 320 -18.03 -7.19 -6.47
CA ILE A 320 -18.56 -6.35 -7.55
C ILE A 320 -19.51 -7.10 -8.49
N GLY A 321 -19.77 -8.40 -8.24
CA GLY A 321 -20.63 -9.23 -9.07
C GLY A 321 -20.09 -9.51 -10.48
N LEU A 322 -18.80 -9.25 -10.72
CA LEU A 322 -18.17 -9.43 -12.02
C LEU A 322 -17.90 -10.91 -12.28
N THR A 323 -18.29 -11.40 -13.47
CA THR A 323 -18.02 -12.77 -13.93
C THR A 323 -17.29 -12.73 -15.27
N ILE A 324 -16.15 -13.44 -15.35
CA ILE A 324 -15.33 -13.58 -16.55
C ILE A 324 -15.29 -15.06 -16.95
N HIS A 325 -15.65 -15.37 -18.21
CA HIS A 325 -15.66 -16.73 -18.77
C HIS A 325 -14.33 -17.05 -19.49
N GLN A 326 -13.21 -16.88 -18.80
CA GLN A 326 -11.85 -17.12 -19.32
C GLN A 326 -10.92 -17.53 -18.18
N LEU A 327 -11.36 -18.50 -17.35
CA LEU A 327 -10.63 -18.93 -16.15
C LEU A 327 -9.16 -19.30 -16.48
N GLU A 328 -8.91 -20.05 -17.57
CA GLU A 328 -7.56 -20.46 -17.94
C GLU A 328 -6.63 -19.28 -18.18
N GLN A 329 -7.14 -18.22 -18.83
CA GLN A 329 -6.36 -17.02 -19.09
C GLN A 329 -6.06 -16.25 -17.80
N VAL A 330 -7.02 -16.23 -16.87
CA VAL A 330 -6.83 -15.63 -15.54
C VAL A 330 -5.75 -16.39 -14.78
N MET A 331 -5.80 -17.74 -14.77
CA MET A 331 -4.78 -18.58 -14.14
C MET A 331 -3.40 -18.48 -14.81
N ASP A 332 -3.35 -18.05 -16.05
CA ASP A 332 -2.11 -17.73 -16.78
C ASP A 332 -1.61 -16.29 -16.56
N GLY A 333 -2.21 -15.55 -15.61
CA GLY A 333 -1.74 -14.22 -15.19
C GLY A 333 -2.47 -13.04 -15.84
N LYS A 334 -3.52 -13.24 -16.66
CA LYS A 334 -4.32 -12.13 -17.21
C LYS A 334 -5.31 -11.58 -16.17
N LEU A 335 -4.80 -10.99 -15.09
CA LEU A 335 -5.61 -10.43 -14.01
C LEU A 335 -6.07 -8.97 -14.27
N GLN A 336 -5.47 -8.30 -15.25
CA GLN A 336 -5.70 -6.88 -15.51
C GLN A 336 -7.19 -6.48 -15.57
N PRO A 337 -8.08 -7.20 -16.30
CA PRO A 337 -9.50 -6.82 -16.37
C PRO A 337 -10.21 -6.90 -15.02
N LEU A 338 -9.83 -7.85 -14.15
CA LEU A 338 -10.38 -7.98 -12.79
C LEU A 338 -9.91 -6.83 -11.90
N ILE A 339 -8.62 -6.54 -11.93
CA ILE A 339 -8.02 -5.49 -11.11
C ILE A 339 -8.54 -4.12 -11.51
N GLU A 340 -8.63 -3.82 -12.81
CA GLU A 340 -9.18 -2.54 -13.29
C GLU A 340 -10.63 -2.34 -12.88
N ALA A 341 -11.47 -3.38 -13.00
CA ALA A 341 -12.85 -3.31 -12.57
C ALA A 341 -12.97 -3.05 -11.05
N LEU A 342 -12.11 -3.69 -10.24
CA LEU A 342 -12.06 -3.45 -8.79
C LEU A 342 -11.58 -2.04 -8.45
N VAL A 343 -10.51 -1.57 -9.10
CA VAL A 343 -9.99 -0.20 -8.91
C VAL A 343 -11.09 0.81 -9.22
N THR A 344 -11.76 0.67 -10.37
CA THR A 344 -12.84 1.57 -10.79
C THR A 344 -14.01 1.56 -9.80
N HIS A 345 -14.41 0.38 -9.33
CA HIS A 345 -15.49 0.25 -8.36
C HIS A 345 -15.17 0.96 -7.04
N TYR A 346 -13.99 0.70 -6.46
CA TYR A 346 -13.61 1.32 -5.19
C TYR A 346 -13.31 2.82 -5.31
N GLN A 347 -12.83 3.28 -6.47
CA GLN A 347 -12.73 4.72 -6.75
C GLN A 347 -14.11 5.38 -6.80
N ALA A 348 -15.09 4.74 -7.46
CA ALA A 348 -16.46 5.24 -7.50
C ALA A 348 -17.11 5.26 -6.11
N GLU A 349 -16.86 4.26 -5.25
CA GLU A 349 -17.33 4.26 -3.86
C GLU A 349 -16.71 5.40 -3.05
N LYS A 350 -15.40 5.63 -3.16
CA LYS A 350 -14.73 6.75 -2.50
C LYS A 350 -15.29 8.10 -2.95
N LEU A 351 -15.55 8.29 -4.25
CA LEU A 351 -16.17 9.50 -4.78
C LEU A 351 -17.58 9.73 -4.21
N LYS A 352 -18.38 8.66 -4.08
CA LYS A 352 -19.71 8.75 -3.47
C LYS A 352 -19.62 9.11 -1.99
N ALA A 353 -18.67 8.53 -1.25
CA ALA A 353 -18.46 8.83 0.17
C ALA A 353 -18.04 10.29 0.39
N GLU A 354 -17.12 10.83 -0.42
CA GLU A 354 -16.76 12.25 -0.38
C GLU A 354 -17.95 13.17 -0.71
N ALA A 355 -18.77 12.80 -1.70
CA ALA A 355 -19.95 13.58 -2.08
C ALA A 355 -21.03 13.61 -0.97
N THR A 356 -21.08 12.57 -0.11
CA THR A 356 -22.02 12.48 1.02
C THR A 356 -21.45 13.05 2.33
N GLY A 357 -20.22 13.54 2.33
CA GLY A 357 -19.59 14.16 3.52
C GLY A 357 -19.29 13.20 4.67
N VAL A 358 -19.16 11.91 4.38
CA VAL A 358 -18.92 10.83 5.38
C VAL A 358 -17.42 10.62 5.66
N ILE A 359 -16.52 11.32 4.92
CA ILE A 359 -15.07 11.29 5.12
C ILE A 359 -14.55 12.71 5.31
#